data_6f0f4e3b3e2744ffceed16702407ba81
#
_entry.id   6f0f4e3b3e2744ffceed16702407ba81
#
_cell.length_a   1.000
_cell.length_b   1.000
_cell.length_c   1.000
_cell.angle_alpha   90.00
_cell.angle_beta   90.00
_cell.angle_gamma   90.00
#
_symmetry.space_group_name_H-M   'P 1'
#
loop_
_entity.id
_entity.type
_entity.pdbx_description
1 polymer ?
#
loop_
_entity_poly.entity_id
_entity_poly.type
_entity_poly.pdbx_seq_one_letter_code
_entity_poly.pdbx_strand_id
1 'polypeptide(L)'
;MTGPVNLTAYFSNAWIAVAPAAFSYGPAILQVFPDAGSQAGGDTLYLFGFGFGTSPGSLTLTIGGAAATVQKVESLPSFASALSLDATYPFSLERITVTTPPGSPGKADISITASSGHATAPKYFQYLNASATFPRSGLYKFLLNDPLRQQVYLSATDHVDVFDRTAQAFRSPIEPPPNGPPPDAGLRGLALTPDGSQLIVADFGAQSVYLISPDGGANNGAQVPVGGVPGYANSGPARVAATSAATVFVGLSGEGGSTGGCNSCLGQMDLTASPPTLEPAPQPEVTSLTGAPLLQADSAGDTVYLAFGTAPGGPVAQWTAAAPNAFTVSSANDSSSDLSTSADGTLFAMRSMNATEIRGPDLSLFSTPVSAELEAIPGRVSVPGVALHPSGALLYDPFLDGPPPSAPPAQGIRGGIDIRDAHSGRLRLRSYLPEPFAMLSADVDGLHGNFLTTDENGEYLFALTTSGLTVIQLASMPLGIGSLSPASGAAAGGASITIRGSGFQSSTKATLGGKSANVTFKDANTLLMTTPVLSAGPQQLILSNPDGESVSLDAAFVAQ
;
A
#
# COMPACT_ATOMS: atom_id res chain seq x y z
N MET A 1 -22.20 31.96 1.54
CA MET A 1 -21.90 30.91 0.58
C MET A 1 -20.74 31.43 -0.24
N THR A 2 -19.61 30.76 -0.21
CA THR A 2 -18.42 31.09 -1.03
C THR A 2 -18.17 29.91 -1.96
N GLY A 3 -17.69 30.17 -3.17
CA GLY A 3 -17.33 29.16 -4.12
C GLY A 3 -18.14 29.20 -5.42
N PRO A 4 -17.84 28.29 -6.37
CA PRO A 4 -18.50 28.24 -7.66
C PRO A 4 -19.95 27.74 -7.53
N VAL A 5 -20.83 28.35 -8.30
CA VAL A 5 -22.23 27.98 -8.39
C VAL A 5 -22.64 27.76 -9.84
N ASN A 6 -23.56 26.81 -10.04
CA ASN A 6 -24.11 26.55 -11.34
C ASN A 6 -25.16 27.60 -11.70
N LEU A 7 -25.12 28.08 -12.93
CA LEU A 7 -26.21 28.83 -13.51
C LEU A 7 -27.14 27.89 -14.25
N THR A 8 -28.38 27.80 -13.83
CA THR A 8 -29.41 26.98 -14.50
C THR A 8 -30.44 27.89 -15.17
N ALA A 9 -30.58 27.77 -16.45
CA ALA A 9 -31.62 28.45 -17.22
C ALA A 9 -32.74 27.48 -17.57
N TYR A 10 -33.98 27.87 -17.26
CA TYR A 10 -35.18 27.12 -17.61
C TYR A 10 -35.87 27.81 -18.79
N PHE A 11 -36.12 27.06 -19.84
CA PHE A 11 -36.80 27.56 -21.04
C PHE A 11 -38.28 27.16 -21.00
N SER A 12 -39.13 27.94 -21.66
CA SER A 12 -40.59 27.73 -21.71
C SER A 12 -40.99 26.42 -22.39
N ASN A 13 -40.11 25.82 -23.20
CA ASN A 13 -40.27 24.51 -23.83
C ASN A 13 -39.80 23.33 -22.97
N ALA A 14 -39.65 23.51 -21.66
CA ALA A 14 -39.13 22.53 -20.70
C ALA A 14 -37.67 22.12 -20.89
N TRP A 15 -36.93 22.79 -21.73
CA TRP A 15 -35.48 22.60 -21.81
C TRP A 15 -34.79 23.25 -20.62
N ILE A 16 -33.77 22.62 -20.14
CA ILE A 16 -32.93 23.12 -19.06
C ILE A 16 -31.50 23.18 -19.59
N ALA A 17 -30.89 24.35 -19.53
CA ALA A 17 -29.45 24.50 -19.76
C ALA A 17 -28.76 24.75 -18.44
N VAL A 18 -27.70 24.01 -18.15
CA VAL A 18 -26.87 24.18 -16.95
C VAL A 18 -25.48 24.59 -17.40
N ALA A 19 -25.01 25.74 -16.93
CA ALA A 19 -23.63 26.14 -17.02
C ALA A 19 -22.98 25.84 -15.65
N PRO A 20 -22.23 24.74 -15.51
CA PRO A 20 -21.63 24.36 -14.24
C PRO A 20 -20.54 25.38 -13.88
N ALA A 21 -20.39 25.69 -12.58
CA ALA A 21 -19.41 26.66 -12.08
C ALA A 21 -19.39 28.00 -12.83
N ALA A 22 -20.55 28.43 -13.35
CA ALA A 22 -20.67 29.63 -14.20
C ALA A 22 -20.43 30.95 -13.46
N PHE A 23 -20.47 30.94 -12.14
CA PHE A 23 -20.20 32.09 -11.28
C PHE A 23 -19.57 31.64 -9.97
N SER A 24 -18.62 32.41 -9.44
CA SER A 24 -18.05 32.16 -8.12
C SER A 24 -18.29 33.33 -7.18
N TYR A 25 -18.81 33.02 -6.00
CA TYR A 25 -18.91 33.98 -4.90
C TYR A 25 -17.58 34.00 -4.13
N GLY A 26 -16.66 34.87 -4.53
CA GLY A 26 -15.33 34.98 -3.95
C GLY A 26 -14.37 33.86 -4.40
N PRO A 27 -13.22 33.74 -3.74
CA PRO A 27 -12.25 32.70 -4.09
C PRO A 27 -12.80 31.31 -3.76
N ALA A 28 -12.38 30.32 -4.54
CA ALA A 28 -12.69 28.91 -4.32
C ALA A 28 -11.46 28.04 -4.56
N ILE A 29 -11.12 27.21 -3.60
CA ILE A 29 -10.09 26.18 -3.72
C ILE A 29 -10.78 24.91 -4.22
N LEU A 30 -10.38 24.41 -5.41
CA LEU A 30 -10.92 23.18 -6.01
C LEU A 30 -10.01 21.99 -5.74
N GLN A 31 -8.70 22.20 -5.86
CA GLN A 31 -7.71 21.16 -5.70
C GLN A 31 -6.42 21.73 -5.13
N VAL A 32 -5.73 20.91 -4.38
CA VAL A 32 -4.40 21.18 -3.84
C VAL A 32 -3.48 20.02 -4.22
N PHE A 33 -2.29 20.35 -4.72
CA PHE A 33 -1.33 19.33 -5.16
C PHE A 33 0.12 19.79 -4.90
N PRO A 34 0.96 18.96 -4.25
CA PRO A 34 0.57 17.80 -3.45
C PRO A 34 -0.31 18.22 -2.26
N ASP A 35 -1.13 17.29 -1.76
CA ASP A 35 -1.99 17.53 -0.59
C ASP A 35 -1.31 17.18 0.74
N ALA A 36 -0.02 16.83 0.68
CA ALA A 36 0.81 16.56 1.84
C ALA A 36 2.24 17.09 1.65
N GLY A 37 2.94 17.38 2.74
CA GLY A 37 4.31 17.86 2.73
C GLY A 37 5.00 17.77 4.09
N SER A 38 6.30 18.12 4.10
CA SER A 38 7.13 18.08 5.29
C SER A 38 6.64 19.02 6.40
N GLN A 39 6.69 18.56 7.63
CA GLN A 39 6.46 19.44 8.79
C GLN A 39 7.46 20.60 8.87
N ALA A 40 8.65 20.45 8.29
CA ALA A 40 9.64 21.54 8.22
C ALA A 40 9.23 22.66 7.26
N GLY A 41 8.21 22.42 6.40
CA GLY A 41 7.85 23.31 5.31
C GLY A 41 8.88 23.32 4.20
N GLY A 42 8.78 24.30 3.30
CA GLY A 42 9.68 24.46 2.17
C GLY A 42 9.23 23.72 0.90
N ASP A 43 8.18 22.91 0.97
CA ASP A 43 7.64 22.19 -0.18
C ASP A 43 6.90 23.13 -1.13
N THR A 44 6.98 22.84 -2.43
CA THR A 44 6.19 23.54 -3.42
C THR A 44 4.81 22.91 -3.54
N LEU A 45 3.79 23.75 -3.38
CA LEU A 45 2.38 23.39 -3.41
C LEU A 45 1.69 24.15 -4.54
N TYR A 46 0.79 23.49 -5.25
CA TYR A 46 -0.08 24.08 -6.26
C TYR A 46 -1.53 24.07 -5.79
N LEU A 47 -2.17 25.23 -5.75
CA LEU A 47 -3.59 25.34 -5.52
C LEU A 47 -4.28 25.71 -6.83
N PHE A 48 -5.31 24.94 -7.16
CA PHE A 48 -6.15 25.20 -8.33
C PHE A 48 -7.50 25.70 -7.88
N GLY A 49 -8.02 26.68 -8.56
CA GLY A 49 -9.31 27.26 -8.20
C GLY A 49 -9.67 28.51 -8.98
N PHE A 50 -10.49 29.35 -8.38
CA PHE A 50 -11.01 30.56 -8.98
C PHE A 50 -10.93 31.75 -8.02
N GLY A 51 -10.89 32.96 -8.59
CA GLY A 51 -11.00 34.21 -7.86
C GLY A 51 -9.80 34.56 -7.00
N PHE A 52 -8.63 34.01 -7.33
CA PHE A 52 -7.38 34.30 -6.63
C PHE A 52 -6.77 35.66 -7.05
N GLY A 53 -7.12 36.15 -8.25
CA GLY A 53 -6.58 37.37 -8.80
C GLY A 53 -5.33 37.15 -9.65
N THR A 54 -4.59 38.20 -9.92
CA THR A 54 -3.48 38.15 -10.90
C THR A 54 -2.09 38.41 -10.30
N SER A 55 -2.03 38.68 -8.98
CA SER A 55 -0.77 39.06 -8.32
C SER A 55 -0.58 38.34 -6.99
N PRO A 56 0.61 37.78 -6.74
CA PRO A 56 0.94 37.18 -5.44
C PRO A 56 0.75 38.12 -4.26
N GLY A 57 1.09 39.40 -4.42
CA GLY A 57 0.99 40.39 -3.36
C GLY A 57 -0.44 40.79 -2.96
N SER A 58 -1.46 40.38 -3.72
CA SER A 58 -2.87 40.59 -3.41
C SER A 58 -3.49 39.45 -2.60
N LEU A 59 -2.71 38.39 -2.30
CA LEU A 59 -3.17 37.21 -1.61
C LEU A 59 -2.50 37.04 -0.26
N THR A 60 -3.30 36.63 0.72
CA THR A 60 -2.79 36.02 1.94
C THR A 60 -3.22 34.57 1.98
N LEU A 61 -2.25 33.68 2.14
CA LEU A 61 -2.49 32.24 2.21
C LEU A 61 -1.90 31.69 3.51
N THR A 62 -2.68 30.88 4.22
CA THR A 62 -2.22 30.19 5.43
C THR A 62 -2.47 28.70 5.31
N ILE A 63 -1.58 27.91 5.90
CA ILE A 63 -1.72 26.46 6.04
C ILE A 63 -1.55 26.13 7.51
N GLY A 64 -2.58 25.53 8.12
CA GLY A 64 -2.60 25.30 9.56
C GLY A 64 -2.49 26.57 10.40
N GLY A 65 -2.94 27.72 9.86
CA GLY A 65 -2.81 29.03 10.48
C GLY A 65 -1.47 29.73 10.28
N ALA A 66 -0.42 29.04 9.81
CA ALA A 66 0.88 29.64 9.50
C ALA A 66 0.89 30.25 8.10
N ALA A 67 1.52 31.43 7.93
CA ALA A 67 1.58 32.12 6.65
C ALA A 67 2.44 31.34 5.63
N ALA A 68 1.88 31.06 4.47
CA ALA A 68 2.57 30.45 3.34
C ALA A 68 3.06 31.52 2.36
N THR A 69 4.16 31.24 1.65
CA THR A 69 4.72 32.18 0.68
C THR A 69 4.13 31.92 -0.70
N VAL A 70 3.33 32.85 -1.20
CA VAL A 70 2.79 32.81 -2.56
C VAL A 70 3.87 33.25 -3.53
N GLN A 71 4.32 32.34 -4.38
CA GLN A 71 5.37 32.60 -5.37
C GLN A 71 4.81 33.14 -6.69
N LYS A 72 3.68 32.56 -7.17
CA LYS A 72 3.12 32.86 -8.48
C LYS A 72 1.61 32.66 -8.48
N VAL A 73 0.91 33.47 -9.26
CA VAL A 73 -0.50 33.30 -9.63
C VAL A 73 -0.59 33.28 -11.15
N GLU A 74 -1.24 32.26 -11.71
CA GLU A 74 -1.34 32.05 -13.15
C GLU A 74 -2.78 31.73 -13.54
N SER A 75 -3.21 32.27 -14.65
CA SER A 75 -4.43 31.81 -15.34
C SER A 75 -4.07 30.65 -16.28
N LEU A 76 -4.86 29.58 -16.28
CA LEU A 76 -4.65 28.37 -17.07
C LEU A 76 -5.76 28.21 -18.13
N PRO A 77 -5.77 29.02 -19.19
CA PRO A 77 -6.85 28.99 -20.19
C PRO A 77 -6.89 27.67 -20.99
N SER A 78 -5.76 26.95 -21.10
CA SER A 78 -5.68 25.69 -21.82
C SER A 78 -6.09 24.45 -21.03
N PHE A 79 -6.30 24.58 -19.72
CA PHE A 79 -6.66 23.44 -18.86
C PHE A 79 -8.09 22.96 -19.14
N ALA A 80 -8.97 23.85 -19.58
CA ALA A 80 -10.34 23.51 -20.01
C ALA A 80 -10.35 22.49 -21.16
N SER A 81 -9.40 22.58 -22.10
CA SER A 81 -9.30 21.62 -23.21
C SER A 81 -8.74 20.27 -22.79
N ALA A 82 -7.84 20.24 -21.80
CA ALA A 82 -7.27 18.98 -21.28
C ALA A 82 -8.29 18.17 -20.48
N LEU A 83 -9.27 18.84 -19.86
CA LEU A 83 -10.37 18.19 -19.14
C LEU A 83 -11.59 17.89 -20.00
N SER A 84 -11.51 18.08 -21.33
CA SER A 84 -12.65 17.98 -22.26
C SER A 84 -13.82 18.89 -21.87
N LEU A 85 -13.56 19.94 -21.10
CA LEU A 85 -14.53 20.97 -20.80
C LEU A 85 -14.64 21.88 -22.02
N ASP A 86 -15.84 22.10 -22.49
CA ASP A 86 -16.11 22.92 -23.67
C ASP A 86 -15.48 24.31 -23.51
N ALA A 87 -14.84 24.83 -24.58
CA ALA A 87 -14.09 26.08 -24.60
C ALA A 87 -14.91 27.35 -24.26
N THR A 88 -16.16 27.19 -23.91
CA THR A 88 -17.11 28.25 -23.57
C THR A 88 -17.20 28.59 -22.07
N TYR A 89 -16.33 28.03 -21.23
CA TYR A 89 -16.31 28.41 -19.82
C TYR A 89 -15.84 29.86 -19.65
N PRO A 90 -16.66 30.75 -19.04
CA PRO A 90 -16.32 32.16 -18.90
C PRO A 90 -15.26 32.45 -17.82
N PHE A 91 -14.78 31.39 -17.14
CA PHE A 91 -13.78 31.51 -16.07
C PHE A 91 -12.51 30.78 -16.42
N SER A 92 -11.40 31.45 -16.27
CA SER A 92 -10.09 30.81 -16.31
C SER A 92 -9.84 30.12 -14.97
N LEU A 93 -9.54 28.83 -15.02
CA LEU A 93 -8.95 28.17 -13.87
C LEU A 93 -7.64 28.87 -13.52
N GLU A 94 -7.43 29.14 -12.26
CA GLU A 94 -6.22 29.78 -11.74
C GLU A 94 -5.38 28.77 -10.96
N ARG A 95 -4.07 28.92 -11.03
CA ARG A 95 -3.10 28.17 -10.24
C ARG A 95 -2.28 29.12 -9.39
N ILE A 96 -2.19 28.81 -8.10
CA ILE A 96 -1.24 29.46 -7.19
C ILE A 96 -0.09 28.50 -6.94
N THR A 97 1.14 28.96 -7.09
CA THR A 97 2.34 28.26 -6.63
C THR A 97 2.75 28.82 -5.27
N VAL A 98 2.88 27.94 -4.29
CA VAL A 98 3.10 28.29 -2.88
C VAL A 98 4.28 27.51 -2.33
N THR A 99 5.06 28.16 -1.45
CA THR A 99 5.97 27.43 -0.55
C THR A 99 5.28 27.22 0.79
N THR A 100 5.23 25.98 1.25
CA THR A 100 4.59 25.61 2.52
C THR A 100 5.37 26.18 3.71
N PRO A 101 4.68 26.72 4.73
CA PRO A 101 5.32 27.06 5.99
C PRO A 101 5.62 25.80 6.81
N PRO A 102 6.46 25.87 7.85
CA PRO A 102 6.54 24.81 8.86
C PRO A 102 5.17 24.64 9.56
N GLY A 103 4.87 23.38 9.94
CA GLY A 103 3.61 23.06 10.61
C GLY A 103 3.72 21.82 11.50
N SER A 104 2.73 21.64 12.36
CA SER A 104 2.64 20.43 13.19
C SER A 104 2.12 19.25 12.36
N PRO A 105 2.62 18.03 12.58
CA PRO A 105 2.13 16.83 11.90
C PRO A 105 0.62 16.68 12.06
N GLY A 106 -0.05 16.27 10.98
CA GLY A 106 -1.49 16.08 10.94
C GLY A 106 -2.18 16.97 9.90
N LYS A 107 -3.51 16.86 9.85
CA LYS A 107 -4.33 17.59 8.87
C LYS A 107 -4.42 19.07 9.21
N ALA A 108 -4.23 19.91 8.21
CA ALA A 108 -4.22 21.36 8.31
C ALA A 108 -5.23 21.98 7.33
N ASP A 109 -5.87 23.05 7.77
CA ASP A 109 -6.72 23.86 6.92
C ASP A 109 -5.86 24.71 5.99
N ILE A 110 -6.31 24.89 4.76
CA ILE A 110 -5.76 25.89 3.84
C ILE A 110 -6.76 27.03 3.76
N SER A 111 -6.32 28.23 4.11
CA SER A 111 -7.15 29.43 4.01
C SER A 111 -6.51 30.45 3.09
N ILE A 112 -7.31 31.01 2.20
CA ILE A 112 -6.91 32.05 1.26
C ILE A 112 -7.79 33.27 1.42
N THR A 113 -7.17 34.44 1.46
CA THR A 113 -7.84 35.73 1.41
C THR A 113 -7.34 36.48 0.18
N ALA A 114 -8.27 36.85 -0.69
CA ALA A 114 -8.07 37.65 -1.88
C ALA A 114 -8.91 38.91 -1.82
N SER A 115 -8.73 39.84 -2.77
CA SER A 115 -9.60 40.99 -2.89
C SER A 115 -11.07 40.66 -3.14
N SER A 116 -11.32 39.45 -3.72
CA SER A 116 -12.65 38.91 -3.98
C SER A 116 -13.32 38.27 -2.77
N GLY A 117 -12.60 38.07 -1.64
CA GLY A 117 -13.12 37.44 -0.43
C GLY A 117 -12.18 36.44 0.20
N HIS A 118 -12.78 35.46 0.90
CA HIS A 118 -12.08 34.44 1.67
C HIS A 118 -12.61 33.05 1.34
N ALA A 119 -11.70 32.08 1.26
CA ALA A 119 -12.04 30.65 1.14
C ALA A 119 -11.18 29.80 2.08
N THR A 120 -11.76 28.72 2.60
CA THR A 120 -11.06 27.72 3.40
C THR A 120 -11.35 26.33 2.86
N ALA A 121 -10.30 25.55 2.64
CA ALA A 121 -10.38 24.11 2.44
C ALA A 121 -10.00 23.42 3.76
N PRO A 122 -10.99 22.95 4.54
CA PRO A 122 -10.74 22.43 5.88
C PRO A 122 -10.05 21.07 5.79
N LYS A 123 -9.00 20.88 6.58
CA LYS A 123 -8.24 19.62 6.70
C LYS A 123 -7.76 19.04 5.36
N TYR A 124 -7.49 19.90 4.40
CA TYR A 124 -7.16 19.50 3.04
C TYR A 124 -5.67 19.21 2.84
N PHE A 125 -4.78 19.85 3.62
CA PHE A 125 -3.34 19.59 3.58
C PHE A 125 -2.92 18.75 4.77
N GLN A 126 -1.95 17.88 4.59
CA GLN A 126 -1.39 17.11 5.68
C GLN A 126 0.11 17.39 5.83
N TYR A 127 0.50 17.85 7.01
CA TYR A 127 1.90 17.83 7.42
C TYR A 127 2.28 16.41 7.81
N LEU A 128 3.24 15.85 7.08
CA LEU A 128 3.79 14.53 7.37
C LEU A 128 4.86 14.64 8.44
N ASN A 129 5.00 13.61 9.24
CA ASN A 129 6.19 13.46 10.05
C ASN A 129 7.42 13.28 9.16
N ALA A 130 8.57 13.58 9.69
CA ALA A 130 9.81 13.47 8.97
C ALA A 130 9.96 12.08 8.35
N SER A 131 10.08 12.02 7.04
CA SER A 131 10.66 10.86 6.36
C SER A 131 12.18 10.99 6.42
N ALA A 132 12.85 9.90 6.76
CA ALA A 132 14.30 9.86 6.78
C ALA A 132 14.80 8.80 5.80
N THR A 133 15.76 9.18 4.96
CA THR A 133 16.46 8.22 4.10
C THR A 133 17.76 7.82 4.77
N PHE A 134 17.99 6.51 4.83
CA PHE A 134 19.19 5.89 5.35
C PHE A 134 19.97 5.33 4.18
N PRO A 135 21.02 6.05 3.72
CA PRO A 135 21.78 5.63 2.56
C PRO A 135 22.49 4.30 2.80
N ARG A 136 22.36 3.41 1.84
CA ARG A 136 23.05 2.13 1.84
C ARG A 136 23.23 1.69 0.39
N SER A 137 24.48 1.49 -0.01
CA SER A 137 24.78 1.02 -1.37
C SER A 137 24.46 -0.47 -1.49
N GLY A 138 23.66 -0.84 -2.48
CA GLY A 138 23.28 -2.22 -2.76
C GLY A 138 22.18 -2.29 -3.81
N LEU A 139 22.04 -3.45 -4.42
CA LEU A 139 20.89 -3.79 -5.27
C LEU A 139 19.94 -4.63 -4.43
N TYR A 140 18.96 -3.98 -3.83
CA TYR A 140 18.00 -4.63 -2.96
C TYR A 140 16.80 -5.15 -3.76
N LYS A 141 16.32 -6.35 -3.40
CA LYS A 141 15.21 -7.02 -4.07
C LYS A 141 13.98 -7.16 -3.19
N PHE A 142 14.13 -7.20 -1.89
CA PHE A 142 13.04 -7.51 -0.97
C PHE A 142 13.20 -6.82 0.37
N LEU A 143 12.08 -6.39 0.94
CA LEU A 143 11.96 -5.87 2.30
C LEU A 143 11.11 -6.83 3.14
N LEU A 144 11.53 -7.03 4.38
CA LEU A 144 10.77 -7.80 5.37
C LEU A 144 10.85 -7.12 6.73
N ASN A 145 9.70 -6.84 7.35
CA ASN A 145 9.63 -6.33 8.72
C ASN A 145 9.67 -7.48 9.72
N ASP A 146 10.51 -7.35 10.75
CA ASP A 146 10.57 -8.23 11.92
C ASP A 146 10.02 -7.47 13.14
N PRO A 147 8.77 -7.71 13.54
CA PRO A 147 8.16 -7.03 14.67
C PRO A 147 8.77 -7.45 16.01
N LEU A 148 9.31 -8.67 16.12
CA LEU A 148 9.85 -9.18 17.37
C LEU A 148 11.17 -8.50 17.74
N ARG A 149 12.01 -8.21 16.73
CA ARG A 149 13.32 -7.58 16.91
C ARG A 149 13.32 -6.09 16.63
N GLN A 150 12.20 -5.54 16.17
CA GLN A 150 12.10 -4.16 15.70
C GLN A 150 13.13 -3.88 14.59
N GLN A 151 13.19 -4.76 13.60
CA GLN A 151 14.15 -4.70 12.50
C GLN A 151 13.46 -4.79 11.14
N VAL A 152 14.15 -4.28 10.12
CA VAL A 152 13.78 -4.49 8.72
C VAL A 152 14.94 -5.14 8.02
N TYR A 153 14.69 -6.25 7.34
CA TYR A 153 15.66 -6.98 6.53
C TYR A 153 15.55 -6.56 5.09
N LEU A 154 16.70 -6.36 4.44
CA LEU A 154 16.81 -6.00 3.03
C LEU A 154 17.68 -7.05 2.33
N SER A 155 17.11 -7.81 1.39
CA SER A 155 17.92 -8.76 0.60
C SER A 155 18.78 -8.01 -0.41
N ALA A 156 20.10 -8.03 -0.21
CA ALA A 156 21.09 -7.56 -1.16
C ALA A 156 21.52 -8.70 -2.10
N THR A 157 22.55 -8.48 -2.90
CA THR A 157 23.03 -9.50 -3.85
C THR A 157 23.63 -10.72 -3.12
N ASP A 158 24.38 -10.51 -2.06
CA ASP A 158 25.20 -11.53 -1.40
C ASP A 158 25.00 -11.60 0.14
N HIS A 159 24.23 -10.68 0.70
CA HIS A 159 23.96 -10.62 2.13
C HIS A 159 22.56 -10.06 2.41
N VAL A 160 22.12 -10.13 3.66
CA VAL A 160 20.91 -9.47 4.14
C VAL A 160 21.30 -8.31 5.03
N ASP A 161 21.05 -7.08 4.59
CA ASP A 161 21.22 -5.91 5.44
C ASP A 161 20.12 -5.86 6.52
N VAL A 162 20.51 -5.41 7.71
CA VAL A 162 19.64 -5.33 8.88
C VAL A 162 19.51 -3.88 9.31
N PHE A 163 18.34 -3.32 9.22
CA PHE A 163 18.03 -1.99 9.72
C PHE A 163 17.35 -2.09 11.09
N ASP A 164 17.94 -1.49 12.10
CA ASP A 164 17.38 -1.38 13.43
C ASP A 164 16.43 -0.18 13.51
N ARG A 165 15.15 -0.46 13.70
CA ARG A 165 14.09 0.57 13.76
C ARG A 165 14.22 1.47 14.99
N THR A 166 14.71 0.92 16.12
CA THR A 166 14.89 1.67 17.36
C THR A 166 16.11 2.59 17.30
N ALA A 167 17.23 2.05 16.82
CA ALA A 167 18.46 2.81 16.65
C ALA A 167 18.44 3.72 15.42
N GLN A 168 17.50 3.51 14.49
CA GLN A 168 17.45 4.17 13.17
C GLN A 168 18.79 4.09 12.44
N ALA A 169 19.35 2.90 12.36
CA ALA A 169 20.66 2.65 11.76
C ALA A 169 20.78 1.23 11.24
N PHE A 170 21.62 1.04 10.23
CA PHE A 170 22.01 -0.29 9.80
C PHE A 170 22.95 -0.94 10.81
N ARG A 171 22.72 -2.21 11.09
CA ARG A 171 23.61 -3.10 11.85
C ARG A 171 24.56 -3.84 10.89
N SER A 172 25.40 -4.72 11.47
CA SER A 172 26.16 -5.67 10.67
C SER A 172 25.21 -6.55 9.86
N PRO A 173 25.52 -6.81 8.58
CA PRO A 173 24.68 -7.66 7.75
C PRO A 173 24.70 -9.11 8.23
N ILE A 174 23.68 -9.86 7.82
CA ILE A 174 23.63 -11.32 7.97
C ILE A 174 24.22 -11.92 6.71
N GLU A 175 25.31 -12.66 6.88
CA GLU A 175 25.98 -13.37 5.78
C GLU A 175 25.41 -14.80 5.66
N PRO A 176 24.98 -15.23 4.46
CA PRO A 176 24.64 -16.64 4.22
C PRO A 176 25.84 -17.56 4.50
N PRO A 177 25.61 -18.87 4.74
CA PRO A 177 26.70 -19.84 4.96
C PRO A 177 27.77 -19.82 3.88
N PRO A 178 29.03 -20.20 4.18
CA PRO A 178 30.23 -19.89 3.40
C PRO A 178 30.39 -20.54 2.03
N ASN A 179 29.42 -21.25 1.55
CA ASN A 179 29.40 -21.71 0.15
C ASN A 179 28.72 -20.70 -0.79
N GLY A 180 28.80 -19.44 -0.41
CA GLY A 180 28.11 -18.30 -0.96
C GLY A 180 27.86 -18.28 -2.45
N PRO A 181 26.90 -17.45 -2.89
CA PRO A 181 26.38 -17.49 -4.24
C PRO A 181 27.47 -17.20 -5.29
N PRO A 182 27.34 -17.75 -6.50
CA PRO A 182 28.12 -17.29 -7.64
C PRO A 182 27.93 -15.77 -7.83
N PRO A 183 28.93 -15.06 -8.33
CA PRO A 183 28.95 -13.59 -8.37
C PRO A 183 27.80 -12.94 -9.17
N ASP A 184 27.06 -13.71 -9.96
CA ASP A 184 25.99 -13.21 -10.84
C ASP A 184 24.59 -13.42 -10.29
N ALA A 185 24.43 -13.95 -9.10
CA ALA A 185 23.14 -14.23 -8.50
C ALA A 185 22.88 -13.37 -7.29
N GLY A 186 21.69 -13.20 -6.90
CA GLY A 186 21.36 -12.41 -5.75
C GLY A 186 20.33 -13.08 -4.86
N LEU A 187 20.40 -12.73 -3.60
CA LEU A 187 19.34 -13.07 -2.67
C LEU A 187 18.05 -12.40 -3.14
N ARG A 188 16.91 -13.07 -2.96
CA ARG A 188 15.61 -12.59 -3.40
C ARG A 188 14.61 -12.57 -2.24
N GLY A 189 13.62 -13.45 -2.26
CA GLY A 189 12.56 -13.48 -1.25
C GLY A 189 13.06 -13.76 0.16
N LEU A 190 12.46 -13.09 1.12
CA LEU A 190 12.69 -13.25 2.56
C LEU A 190 11.38 -13.66 3.25
N ALA A 191 11.46 -14.52 4.24
CA ALA A 191 10.36 -14.81 5.15
C ALA A 191 10.89 -15.08 6.56
N LEU A 192 10.08 -14.79 7.58
CA LEU A 192 10.32 -15.24 8.95
C LEU A 192 9.38 -16.40 9.26
N THR A 193 9.85 -17.36 10.05
CA THR A 193 8.93 -18.29 10.70
C THR A 193 7.98 -17.52 11.64
N PRO A 194 6.73 -17.96 11.83
CA PRO A 194 5.78 -17.25 12.68
C PRO A 194 6.24 -17.01 14.12
N ASP A 195 7.10 -17.89 14.64
CA ASP A 195 7.74 -17.73 15.94
C ASP A 195 8.98 -16.83 15.91
N GLY A 196 9.37 -16.36 14.72
CA GLY A 196 10.54 -15.52 14.49
C GLY A 196 11.89 -16.21 14.73
N SER A 197 11.92 -17.53 14.89
CA SER A 197 13.14 -18.25 15.22
C SER A 197 14.11 -18.38 14.03
N GLN A 198 13.59 -18.35 12.79
CA GLN A 198 14.39 -18.49 11.58
C GLN A 198 14.00 -17.42 10.53
N LEU A 199 15.03 -16.87 9.90
CA LEU A 199 14.95 -16.09 8.68
C LEU A 199 15.23 -17.03 7.50
N ILE A 200 14.30 -17.09 6.58
CA ILE A 200 14.35 -17.91 5.39
C ILE A 200 14.71 -17.04 4.21
N VAL A 201 15.77 -17.38 3.51
CA VAL A 201 16.33 -16.56 2.44
C VAL A 201 16.41 -17.37 1.15
N ALA A 202 15.73 -16.91 0.11
CA ALA A 202 15.83 -17.49 -1.21
C ALA A 202 17.08 -16.97 -1.94
N ASP A 203 17.95 -17.87 -2.40
CA ASP A 203 19.09 -17.53 -3.23
C ASP A 203 18.97 -18.18 -4.60
N PHE A 204 18.61 -17.36 -5.57
CA PHE A 204 18.36 -17.80 -6.93
C PHE A 204 19.62 -18.38 -7.60
N GLY A 205 20.76 -17.76 -7.38
CA GLY A 205 21.96 -18.17 -8.06
C GLY A 205 22.68 -19.35 -7.43
N ALA A 206 22.69 -19.43 -6.11
CA ALA A 206 23.15 -20.65 -5.43
C ALA A 206 22.13 -21.78 -5.56
N GLN A 207 20.97 -21.55 -6.17
CA GLN A 207 19.87 -22.51 -6.28
C GLN A 207 19.57 -23.17 -4.92
N SER A 208 19.47 -22.34 -3.89
CA SER A 208 19.37 -22.79 -2.50
C SER A 208 18.45 -21.92 -1.68
N VAL A 209 17.89 -22.49 -0.64
CA VAL A 209 17.21 -21.75 0.43
C VAL A 209 18.06 -21.82 1.68
N TYR A 210 18.31 -20.68 2.31
CA TYR A 210 19.02 -20.63 3.60
C TYR A 210 18.02 -20.50 4.74
N LEU A 211 18.24 -21.26 5.79
CA LEU A 211 17.54 -21.17 7.07
C LEU A 211 18.53 -20.59 8.08
N ILE A 212 18.37 -19.33 8.44
CA ILE A 212 19.35 -18.54 9.19
C ILE A 212 18.74 -18.05 10.49
N SER A 213 19.51 -18.02 11.59
CA SER A 213 19.04 -17.30 12.78
C SER A 213 19.06 -15.79 12.53
N PRO A 214 17.93 -15.09 12.76
CA PRO A 214 17.87 -13.63 12.60
C PRO A 214 18.82 -12.87 13.54
N ASP A 215 19.24 -13.48 14.64
CA ASP A 215 20.15 -12.86 15.62
C ASP A 215 21.61 -12.82 15.14
N GLY A 216 21.88 -13.39 13.97
CA GLY A 216 23.20 -13.38 13.35
C GLY A 216 24.15 -14.41 13.96
N GLY A 217 25.35 -14.44 13.45
CA GLY A 217 26.44 -15.31 13.89
C GLY A 217 27.15 -15.95 12.70
N ALA A 218 28.46 -16.01 12.74
CA ALA A 218 29.24 -16.68 11.70
C ALA A 218 28.87 -18.18 11.64
N ASN A 219 28.56 -18.69 10.46
CA ASN A 219 28.15 -20.08 10.17
C ASN A 219 26.81 -20.50 10.79
N ASN A 220 25.90 -19.58 10.96
CA ASN A 220 24.61 -19.81 11.59
C ASN A 220 23.53 -20.04 10.53
N GLY A 221 23.39 -21.28 10.08
CA GLY A 221 22.28 -21.61 9.18
C GLY A 221 22.48 -22.93 8.43
N ALA A 222 21.37 -23.42 7.89
CA ALA A 222 21.36 -24.56 6.99
C ALA A 222 21.15 -24.08 5.56
N GLN A 223 21.87 -24.66 4.62
CA GLN A 223 21.64 -24.51 3.19
C GLN A 223 20.83 -25.71 2.70
N VAL A 224 19.69 -25.44 2.09
CA VAL A 224 18.83 -26.46 1.46
C VAL A 224 18.91 -26.28 -0.05
N PRO A 225 19.60 -27.18 -0.77
CA PRO A 225 19.72 -27.07 -2.22
C PRO A 225 18.38 -27.36 -2.91
N VAL A 226 18.07 -26.57 -3.93
CA VAL A 226 16.93 -26.79 -4.83
C VAL A 226 17.29 -27.76 -5.96
N GLY A 227 18.56 -27.77 -6.36
CA GLY A 227 19.08 -28.66 -7.42
C GLY A 227 19.02 -30.15 -7.02
N GLY A 228 18.40 -30.96 -7.87
CA GLY A 228 18.25 -32.38 -7.62
C GLY A 228 16.83 -32.84 -7.32
N VAL A 229 15.92 -31.93 -7.08
CA VAL A 229 14.48 -32.25 -6.97
C VAL A 229 13.95 -32.52 -8.38
N PRO A 230 13.32 -33.68 -8.65
CA PRO A 230 12.78 -33.99 -9.96
C PRO A 230 11.80 -32.92 -10.45
N GLY A 231 12.04 -32.38 -11.64
CA GLY A 231 11.21 -31.32 -12.24
C GLY A 231 11.72 -29.89 -12.02
N TYR A 232 12.75 -29.68 -11.20
CA TYR A 232 13.28 -28.33 -10.86
C TYR A 232 14.73 -28.10 -11.36
N ALA A 233 15.22 -28.93 -12.26
CA ALA A 233 16.52 -28.71 -12.87
C ALA A 233 16.58 -27.34 -13.55
N ASN A 234 17.60 -26.56 -13.25
CA ASN A 234 17.81 -25.18 -13.71
C ASN A 234 16.77 -24.15 -13.20
N SER A 235 16.16 -24.41 -12.05
CA SER A 235 15.30 -23.45 -11.36
C SER A 235 15.93 -22.97 -10.07
N GLY A 236 15.82 -21.68 -9.78
CA GLY A 236 16.25 -21.08 -8.51
C GLY A 236 15.07 -20.58 -7.67
N PRO A 237 15.19 -20.56 -6.33
CA PRO A 237 14.15 -20.02 -5.47
C PRO A 237 14.07 -18.50 -5.60
N ALA A 238 12.86 -17.97 -5.79
CA ALA A 238 12.61 -16.54 -5.94
C ALA A 238 11.75 -15.96 -4.82
N ARG A 239 10.85 -16.74 -4.26
CA ARG A 239 9.95 -16.35 -3.16
C ARG A 239 9.86 -17.46 -2.13
N VAL A 240 9.63 -17.08 -0.89
CA VAL A 240 9.45 -17.99 0.26
C VAL A 240 8.33 -17.50 1.14
N ALA A 241 7.58 -18.43 1.75
CA ALA A 241 6.57 -18.15 2.76
C ALA A 241 6.58 -19.25 3.81
N ALA A 242 6.67 -18.87 5.07
CA ALA A 242 6.66 -19.80 6.20
C ALA A 242 5.27 -19.88 6.83
N THR A 243 4.91 -21.08 7.31
CA THR A 243 3.61 -21.36 7.89
C THR A 243 3.68 -21.77 9.37
N SER A 244 2.56 -21.65 10.06
CA SER A 244 2.41 -22.15 11.45
C SER A 244 2.55 -23.67 11.56
N ALA A 245 2.36 -24.39 10.46
CA ALA A 245 2.54 -25.83 10.38
C ALA A 245 4.00 -26.27 10.18
N ALA A 246 4.97 -25.39 10.41
CA ALA A 246 6.40 -25.60 10.17
C ALA A 246 6.74 -26.00 8.72
N THR A 247 5.89 -25.62 7.77
CA THR A 247 6.11 -25.80 6.34
C THR A 247 6.58 -24.48 5.74
N VAL A 248 7.57 -24.54 4.84
CA VAL A 248 7.98 -23.40 4.02
C VAL A 248 7.62 -23.69 2.57
N PHE A 249 6.83 -22.82 1.99
CA PHE A 249 6.60 -22.83 0.54
C PHE A 249 7.69 -22.04 -0.17
N VAL A 250 8.16 -22.58 -1.29
CA VAL A 250 9.24 -22.01 -2.09
C VAL A 250 8.77 -21.85 -3.53
N GLY A 251 8.65 -20.61 -3.96
CA GLY A 251 8.39 -20.27 -5.36
C GLY A 251 9.66 -20.35 -6.18
N LEU A 252 9.66 -21.18 -7.22
CA LEU A 252 10.79 -21.47 -8.07
C LEU A 252 10.67 -20.79 -9.43
N SER A 253 11.74 -20.24 -9.95
CA SER A 253 11.83 -19.60 -11.26
C SER A 253 12.92 -20.25 -12.10
N GLY A 254 12.67 -20.47 -13.39
CA GLY A 254 13.67 -21.00 -14.33
C GLY A 254 14.64 -19.93 -14.81
N GLU A 255 15.87 -20.32 -15.12
CA GLU A 255 16.84 -19.45 -15.79
C GLU A 255 16.39 -19.11 -17.22
N GLY A 256 16.45 -17.80 -17.56
CA GLY A 256 16.40 -17.35 -18.95
C GLY A 256 15.04 -17.22 -19.59
N GLY A 257 13.93 -17.18 -18.85
CA GLY A 257 12.61 -16.95 -19.45
C GLY A 257 12.23 -17.94 -20.54
N SER A 258 12.93 -19.09 -20.60
CA SER A 258 12.62 -20.13 -21.57
C SER A 258 11.28 -20.75 -21.25
N THR A 259 10.45 -20.87 -22.27
CA THR A 259 9.13 -21.52 -22.31
C THR A 259 9.15 -23.03 -22.00
N GLY A 260 10.25 -23.55 -21.48
CA GLY A 260 10.32 -24.85 -20.84
C GLY A 260 9.69 -24.74 -19.46
N GLY A 261 8.36 -24.74 -19.41
CA GLY A 261 7.60 -24.53 -18.20
C GLY A 261 8.07 -25.48 -17.09
N CYS A 262 8.33 -24.92 -15.91
CA CYS A 262 8.22 -25.76 -14.74
C CYS A 262 6.74 -26.14 -14.61
N ASN A 263 6.43 -27.41 -14.83
CA ASN A 263 5.08 -27.94 -14.63
C ASN A 263 4.64 -27.88 -13.16
N SER A 264 5.51 -27.39 -12.28
CA SER A 264 5.23 -27.10 -10.89
C SER A 264 6.34 -26.20 -10.32
N CYS A 265 6.07 -24.89 -10.28
CA CYS A 265 7.03 -23.91 -9.75
C CYS A 265 6.89 -23.71 -8.24
N LEU A 266 6.25 -24.62 -7.53
CA LEU A 266 6.05 -24.54 -6.09
C LEU A 266 6.65 -25.77 -5.41
N GLY A 267 7.64 -25.53 -4.56
CA GLY A 267 8.22 -26.52 -3.65
C GLY A 267 7.76 -26.27 -2.22
N GLN A 268 7.97 -27.27 -1.37
CA GLN A 268 7.76 -27.16 0.07
C GLN A 268 8.91 -27.81 0.84
N MET A 269 9.15 -27.32 2.04
CA MET A 269 10.08 -27.89 3.01
C MET A 269 9.37 -28.10 4.34
N ASP A 270 9.63 -29.23 4.99
CA ASP A 270 9.25 -29.48 6.37
C ASP A 270 10.41 -29.09 7.29
N LEU A 271 10.22 -28.06 8.10
CA LEU A 271 11.23 -27.59 9.04
C LEU A 271 11.43 -28.53 10.25
N THR A 272 10.54 -29.49 10.45
CA THR A 272 10.69 -30.53 11.50
C THR A 272 11.60 -31.68 11.06
N ALA A 273 11.83 -31.81 9.75
CA ALA A 273 12.77 -32.80 9.19
C ALA A 273 14.23 -32.40 9.48
N SER A 274 15.10 -33.39 9.64
CA SER A 274 16.53 -33.16 9.92
C SER A 274 17.41 -34.08 9.07
N PRO A 275 18.10 -33.58 8.06
CA PRO A 275 18.03 -32.21 7.54
C PRO A 275 16.72 -31.92 6.79
N PRO A 276 16.27 -30.65 6.71
CA PRO A 276 15.17 -30.26 5.83
C PRO A 276 15.53 -30.51 4.36
N THR A 277 14.57 -30.97 3.58
CA THR A 277 14.72 -31.18 2.14
C THR A 277 13.58 -30.52 1.39
N LEU A 278 13.87 -30.03 0.18
CA LEU A 278 12.84 -29.48 -0.69
C LEU A 278 12.14 -30.60 -1.45
N GLU A 279 10.82 -30.62 -1.39
CA GLU A 279 9.94 -31.53 -2.11
C GLU A 279 8.93 -30.76 -2.96
N PRO A 280 8.32 -31.37 -4.00
CA PRO A 280 7.20 -30.75 -4.69
C PRO A 280 6.04 -30.48 -3.74
N ALA A 281 5.54 -29.24 -3.72
CA ALA A 281 4.34 -28.91 -2.97
C ALA A 281 3.08 -29.47 -3.64
N PRO A 282 1.96 -29.60 -2.92
CA PRO A 282 0.66 -29.75 -3.54
C PRO A 282 0.47 -28.64 -4.56
N GLN A 283 0.20 -29.01 -5.81
CA GLN A 283 0.03 -27.99 -6.85
C GLN A 283 -1.42 -27.52 -6.85
N PRO A 284 -1.68 -26.21 -6.96
CA PRO A 284 -3.00 -25.76 -7.35
C PRO A 284 -3.36 -26.40 -8.69
N GLU A 285 -4.59 -26.89 -8.83
CA GLU A 285 -5.07 -27.54 -10.07
C GLU A 285 -5.12 -26.52 -11.22
N VAL A 286 -3.99 -26.29 -11.88
CA VAL A 286 -3.86 -25.34 -12.98
C VAL A 286 -3.12 -25.97 -14.13
N THR A 287 -3.67 -25.83 -15.31
CA THR A 287 -3.21 -26.52 -16.53
C THR A 287 -1.94 -25.93 -17.15
N SER A 288 -1.47 -24.76 -16.73
CA SER A 288 -0.17 -24.21 -17.16
C SER A 288 0.25 -23.05 -16.25
N LEU A 289 1.25 -23.27 -15.40
CA LEU A 289 1.92 -22.25 -14.63
C LEU A 289 3.14 -21.75 -15.40
N THR A 290 3.21 -20.46 -15.68
CA THR A 290 4.38 -19.83 -16.27
C THR A 290 4.95 -18.80 -15.29
N GLY A 291 6.21 -18.97 -14.90
CA GLY A 291 6.91 -18.07 -13.99
C GLY A 291 6.87 -18.49 -12.51
N ALA A 292 7.67 -17.82 -11.70
CA ALA A 292 7.71 -18.06 -10.26
C ALA A 292 6.44 -17.53 -9.59
N PRO A 293 5.83 -18.31 -8.68
CA PRO A 293 4.72 -17.80 -7.91
C PRO A 293 5.18 -16.73 -6.91
N LEU A 294 4.38 -15.68 -6.79
CA LEU A 294 4.42 -14.78 -5.66
C LEU A 294 3.81 -15.49 -4.46
N LEU A 295 4.42 -15.35 -3.30
CA LEU A 295 3.98 -15.99 -2.06
C LEU A 295 3.93 -14.95 -0.95
N GLN A 296 2.83 -14.94 -0.21
CA GLN A 296 2.67 -14.09 0.96
C GLN A 296 1.89 -14.83 2.04
N ALA A 297 2.50 -15.00 3.21
CA ALA A 297 1.82 -15.51 4.40
C ALA A 297 1.18 -14.37 5.21
N ASP A 298 0.12 -14.68 5.94
CA ASP A 298 -0.36 -13.83 7.02
C ASP A 298 0.63 -13.84 8.21
N SER A 299 0.44 -13.00 9.20
CA SER A 299 1.40 -12.87 10.31
C SER A 299 1.47 -14.11 11.21
N ALA A 300 0.42 -14.92 11.24
CA ALA A 300 0.37 -16.17 12.00
C ALA A 300 0.93 -17.36 11.23
N GLY A 301 1.08 -17.24 9.90
CA GLY A 301 1.42 -18.34 9.01
C GLY A 301 0.29 -19.36 8.83
N ASP A 302 -0.94 -19.00 9.18
CA ASP A 302 -2.10 -19.88 9.04
C ASP A 302 -2.69 -19.88 7.63
N THR A 303 -2.38 -18.82 6.86
CA THR A 303 -2.81 -18.63 5.48
C THR A 303 -1.64 -18.21 4.61
N VAL A 304 -1.49 -18.82 3.45
CA VAL A 304 -0.54 -18.40 2.40
C VAL A 304 -1.31 -18.14 1.12
N TYR A 305 -1.16 -16.93 0.60
CA TYR A 305 -1.67 -16.54 -0.71
C TYR A 305 -0.61 -16.71 -1.78
N LEU A 306 -1.07 -17.11 -2.95
CA LEU A 306 -0.25 -17.39 -4.11
C LEU A 306 -0.86 -16.73 -5.35
N ALA A 307 -0.03 -16.03 -6.12
CA ALA A 307 -0.38 -15.48 -7.43
C ALA A 307 0.79 -15.65 -8.40
N PHE A 308 0.55 -15.42 -9.70
CA PHE A 308 1.57 -15.60 -10.73
C PHE A 308 1.98 -14.28 -11.37
N GLY A 309 3.31 -14.07 -11.49
CA GLY A 309 3.92 -12.81 -11.89
C GLY A 309 4.02 -12.56 -13.39
N THR A 310 3.75 -13.53 -14.27
CA THR A 310 3.98 -13.39 -15.71
C THR A 310 2.70 -13.51 -16.54
N ALA A 311 2.62 -12.75 -17.64
CA ALA A 311 1.55 -12.88 -18.62
C ALA A 311 1.65 -14.25 -19.34
N PRO A 312 0.52 -14.94 -19.56
CA PRO A 312 -0.84 -14.46 -19.48
C PRO A 312 -1.48 -14.45 -18.07
N GLY A 313 -0.70 -14.54 -17.01
CA GLY A 313 -1.22 -14.65 -15.65
C GLY A 313 -1.57 -16.09 -15.27
N GLY A 314 -1.98 -16.26 -14.04
CA GLY A 314 -2.43 -17.53 -13.48
C GLY A 314 -3.52 -17.29 -12.45
N PRO A 315 -4.12 -18.36 -11.92
CA PRO A 315 -5.11 -18.21 -10.87
C PRO A 315 -4.47 -17.70 -9.59
N VAL A 316 -5.30 -17.08 -8.79
CA VAL A 316 -4.95 -16.80 -7.40
C VAL A 316 -5.32 -18.03 -6.58
N ALA A 317 -4.44 -18.43 -5.67
CA ALA A 317 -4.68 -19.59 -4.82
C ALA A 317 -4.40 -19.26 -3.35
N GLN A 318 -5.00 -20.04 -2.46
CA GLN A 318 -4.85 -19.92 -1.03
C GLN A 318 -4.59 -21.30 -0.43
N TRP A 319 -3.59 -21.37 0.42
CA TRP A 319 -3.36 -22.48 1.34
C TRP A 319 -3.76 -22.06 2.75
N THR A 320 -4.27 -23.03 3.53
CA THR A 320 -4.58 -22.79 4.95
C THR A 320 -4.06 -23.92 5.83
N ALA A 321 -3.62 -23.60 7.04
CA ALA A 321 -3.18 -24.60 8.02
C ALA A 321 -4.30 -25.61 8.40
N ALA A 322 -5.57 -25.20 8.25
CA ALA A 322 -6.72 -26.08 8.48
C ALA A 322 -6.90 -27.13 7.37
N ALA A 323 -6.36 -26.90 6.17
CA ALA A 323 -6.42 -27.83 5.02
C ALA A 323 -5.03 -27.94 4.34
N PRO A 324 -4.02 -28.52 5.03
CA PRO A 324 -2.61 -28.38 4.64
C PRO A 324 -2.22 -29.09 3.35
N ASN A 325 -3.06 -29.98 2.83
CA ASN A 325 -2.75 -30.83 1.68
C ASN A 325 -3.31 -30.30 0.35
N ALA A 326 -3.93 -29.12 0.34
CA ALA A 326 -4.55 -28.59 -0.86
C ALA A 326 -4.52 -27.06 -0.90
N PHE A 327 -4.57 -26.52 -2.11
CA PHE A 327 -4.84 -25.10 -2.36
C PHE A 327 -6.27 -24.92 -2.83
N THR A 328 -6.95 -23.91 -2.29
CA THR A 328 -8.18 -23.37 -2.87
C THR A 328 -7.81 -22.44 -4.01
N VAL A 329 -8.43 -22.56 -5.17
CA VAL A 329 -8.06 -21.84 -6.39
C VAL A 329 -9.21 -20.99 -6.87
N SER A 330 -8.93 -19.72 -7.21
CA SER A 330 -9.88 -18.82 -7.88
C SER A 330 -9.98 -19.13 -9.37
N SER A 331 -11.14 -18.88 -9.97
CA SER A 331 -11.33 -18.92 -11.41
C SER A 331 -10.74 -17.71 -12.16
N ALA A 332 -10.31 -16.68 -11.43
CA ALA A 332 -9.71 -15.49 -12.02
C ALA A 332 -8.27 -15.76 -12.43
N ASN A 333 -7.89 -15.36 -13.64
CA ASN A 333 -6.52 -15.37 -14.12
C ASN A 333 -6.01 -13.94 -14.15
N ASP A 334 -4.96 -13.66 -13.38
CA ASP A 334 -4.35 -12.34 -13.31
C ASP A 334 -2.83 -12.43 -13.32
N SER A 335 -2.17 -11.41 -13.86
CA SER A 335 -0.71 -11.28 -13.77
C SER A 335 -0.38 -10.27 -12.69
N SER A 336 0.30 -10.71 -11.64
CA SER A 336 0.60 -9.89 -10.48
C SER A 336 2.09 -9.60 -10.38
N SER A 337 2.44 -8.40 -9.95
CA SER A 337 3.82 -8.00 -9.68
C SER A 337 4.18 -8.06 -8.21
N ASP A 338 3.19 -8.00 -7.32
CA ASP A 338 3.39 -8.09 -5.86
C ASP A 338 2.12 -8.49 -5.12
N LEU A 339 2.30 -8.99 -3.89
CA LEU A 339 1.25 -9.38 -2.94
C LEU A 339 1.50 -8.79 -1.57
N SER A 340 0.42 -8.46 -0.86
CA SER A 340 0.46 -8.09 0.56
C SER A 340 -0.81 -8.58 1.26
N THR A 341 -0.70 -9.01 2.52
CA THR A 341 -1.84 -9.48 3.32
C THR A 341 -2.09 -8.59 4.54
N SER A 342 -3.33 -8.56 5.02
CA SER A 342 -3.61 -8.13 6.40
C SER A 342 -2.99 -9.12 7.39
N ALA A 343 -2.72 -8.65 8.62
CA ALA A 343 -2.08 -9.48 9.64
C ALA A 343 -2.91 -10.72 10.03
N ASP A 344 -4.23 -10.62 9.92
CA ASP A 344 -5.18 -11.70 10.22
C ASP A 344 -5.54 -12.55 8.99
N GLY A 345 -4.93 -12.30 7.83
CA GLY A 345 -5.20 -13.03 6.59
C GLY A 345 -6.61 -12.85 6.02
N THR A 346 -7.41 -11.90 6.52
CA THR A 346 -8.79 -11.71 6.04
C THR A 346 -8.87 -10.95 4.73
N LEU A 347 -7.85 -10.18 4.40
CA LEU A 347 -7.72 -9.46 3.13
C LEU A 347 -6.33 -9.64 2.56
N PHE A 348 -6.24 -9.70 1.25
CA PHE A 348 -4.97 -9.56 0.56
C PHE A 348 -5.08 -8.63 -0.64
N ALA A 349 -4.03 -7.87 -0.86
CA ALA A 349 -3.87 -7.00 -2.02
C ALA A 349 -2.98 -7.67 -3.05
N MET A 350 -3.37 -7.55 -4.29
CA MET A 350 -2.65 -8.06 -5.45
C MET A 350 -2.40 -6.91 -6.41
N ARG A 351 -1.13 -6.66 -6.73
CA ARG A 351 -0.75 -5.64 -7.68
C ARG A 351 -0.58 -6.23 -9.06
N SER A 352 -1.35 -5.78 -10.02
CA SER A 352 -1.12 -6.02 -11.45
C SER A 352 -0.49 -4.81 -12.14
N MET A 353 -0.09 -4.96 -13.40
CA MET A 353 0.46 -3.84 -14.18
C MET A 353 -0.51 -2.66 -14.33
N ASN A 354 -1.81 -2.91 -14.26
CA ASN A 354 -2.85 -1.93 -14.57
C ASN A 354 -3.76 -1.57 -13.39
N ALA A 355 -3.76 -2.38 -12.32
CA ALA A 355 -4.67 -2.19 -11.20
C ALA A 355 -4.12 -2.85 -9.93
N THR A 356 -4.63 -2.40 -8.79
CA THR A 356 -4.50 -3.12 -7.53
C THR A 356 -5.86 -3.71 -7.20
N GLU A 357 -5.91 -5.00 -6.88
CA GLU A 357 -7.10 -5.70 -6.45
C GLU A 357 -7.00 -6.03 -4.97
N ILE A 358 -8.10 -5.87 -4.25
CA ILE A 358 -8.26 -6.36 -2.88
C ILE A 358 -9.22 -7.55 -2.93
N ARG A 359 -8.80 -8.66 -2.35
CA ARG A 359 -9.57 -9.90 -2.30
C ARG A 359 -9.81 -10.35 -0.87
N GLY A 360 -10.94 -11.00 -0.66
CA GLY A 360 -11.31 -11.61 0.61
C GLY A 360 -10.69 -13.01 0.78
N PRO A 361 -10.94 -13.65 1.94
CA PRO A 361 -10.39 -14.97 2.26
C PRO A 361 -10.98 -16.10 1.43
N ASP A 362 -12.06 -15.88 0.71
CA ASP A 362 -12.66 -16.82 -0.25
C ASP A 362 -12.15 -16.58 -1.69
N LEU A 363 -11.10 -15.76 -1.85
CA LEU A 363 -10.52 -15.33 -3.11
C LEU A 363 -11.44 -14.47 -3.99
N SER A 364 -12.63 -14.12 -3.52
CA SER A 364 -13.52 -13.22 -4.24
C SER A 364 -12.93 -11.82 -4.31
N LEU A 365 -13.18 -11.14 -5.42
CA LEU A 365 -12.80 -9.74 -5.57
C LEU A 365 -13.63 -8.90 -4.59
N PHE A 366 -12.96 -8.22 -3.67
CA PHE A 366 -13.59 -7.35 -2.69
C PHE A 366 -13.70 -5.91 -3.21
N SER A 367 -12.59 -5.37 -3.69
CA SER A 367 -12.56 -4.05 -4.34
C SER A 367 -11.44 -3.97 -5.37
N THR A 368 -11.65 -3.12 -6.37
CA THR A 368 -10.59 -2.67 -7.27
C THR A 368 -10.42 -1.18 -7.00
N PRO A 369 -9.39 -0.78 -6.25
CA PRO A 369 -9.09 0.62 -6.04
C PRO A 369 -8.90 1.30 -7.39
N VAL A 370 -9.87 2.09 -7.80
CA VAL A 370 -9.90 2.69 -9.12
C VAL A 370 -8.82 3.76 -9.17
N SER A 371 -7.82 3.55 -10.00
CA SER A 371 -6.88 4.59 -10.44
C SER A 371 -7.57 5.65 -11.32
N ALA A 372 -8.86 5.48 -11.59
CA ALA A 372 -9.71 6.31 -12.44
C ALA A 372 -10.34 7.50 -11.72
N GLU A 373 -9.91 7.84 -10.51
CA GLU A 373 -10.18 9.19 -10.07
C GLU A 373 -9.49 10.13 -11.05
N LEU A 374 -10.19 11.13 -11.49
CA LEU A 374 -9.91 12.30 -12.32
C LEU A 374 -8.49 12.91 -12.27
N GLU A 375 -7.55 12.24 -11.68
CA GLU A 375 -6.15 12.58 -11.53
C GLU A 375 -5.26 11.73 -12.45
N ALA A 376 -5.57 11.69 -13.75
CA ALA A 376 -4.53 11.39 -14.71
C ALA A 376 -3.52 12.53 -14.64
N ILE A 377 -2.68 12.54 -13.61
CA ILE A 377 -1.55 13.46 -13.53
C ILE A 377 -0.64 13.05 -14.68
N PRO A 378 -0.44 13.94 -15.67
CA PRO A 378 0.40 13.61 -16.81
C PRO A 378 1.78 13.15 -16.34
N GLY A 379 2.21 11.97 -16.80
CA GLY A 379 3.50 11.40 -16.43
C GLY A 379 3.54 10.61 -15.11
N ARG A 380 2.41 10.37 -14.48
CA ARG A 380 2.33 9.44 -13.35
C ARG A 380 2.46 8.00 -13.85
N VAL A 381 3.32 7.24 -13.20
CA VAL A 381 3.55 5.83 -13.46
C VAL A 381 3.34 5.05 -12.17
N SER A 382 2.62 3.96 -12.27
CA SER A 382 2.49 2.98 -11.21
C SER A 382 3.83 2.26 -11.00
N VAL A 383 4.19 2.04 -9.74
CA VAL A 383 5.40 1.32 -9.36
C VAL A 383 5.00 -0.10 -8.95
N PRO A 384 5.77 -1.13 -9.30
CA PRO A 384 5.61 -2.44 -8.68
C PRO A 384 5.74 -2.33 -7.16
N GLY A 385 4.92 -3.08 -6.45
CA GLY A 385 4.88 -3.04 -4.99
C GLY A 385 3.48 -2.70 -4.49
N VAL A 386 3.12 -3.26 -3.38
CA VAL A 386 1.87 -3.00 -2.66
C VAL A 386 2.06 -3.36 -1.20
N ALA A 387 1.47 -2.59 -0.29
CA ALA A 387 1.39 -2.99 1.10
C ALA A 387 -0.02 -2.74 1.65
N LEU A 388 -0.49 -3.64 2.49
CA LEU A 388 -1.70 -3.45 3.29
C LEU A 388 -1.32 -3.03 4.70
N HIS A 389 -2.12 -2.14 5.27
CA HIS A 389 -2.10 -1.91 6.70
C HIS A 389 -2.39 -3.24 7.43
N PRO A 390 -1.71 -3.56 8.53
CA PRO A 390 -1.90 -4.85 9.22
C PRO A 390 -3.34 -5.18 9.59
N SER A 391 -4.17 -4.18 9.84
CA SER A 391 -5.61 -4.37 10.09
C SER A 391 -6.46 -4.63 8.84
N GLY A 392 -5.90 -4.49 7.63
CA GLY A 392 -6.66 -4.54 6.38
C GLY A 392 -7.45 -3.27 6.05
N ALA A 393 -7.35 -2.19 6.85
CA ALA A 393 -8.15 -0.98 6.66
C ALA A 393 -7.67 -0.09 5.51
N LEU A 394 -6.37 -0.05 5.27
CA LEU A 394 -5.74 0.84 4.30
C LEU A 394 -4.85 0.06 3.34
N LEU A 395 -4.82 0.56 2.11
CA LEU A 395 -3.91 0.13 1.05
C LEU A 395 -2.86 1.22 0.84
N TYR A 396 -1.61 0.83 0.74
CA TYR A 396 -0.48 1.67 0.38
C TYR A 396 -0.06 1.36 -1.06
N ASP A 397 -0.31 2.30 -1.96
CA ASP A 397 -0.17 2.16 -3.41
C ASP A 397 0.95 3.09 -3.92
N PRO A 398 2.15 2.58 -4.22
CA PRO A 398 3.29 3.40 -4.63
C PRO A 398 3.15 3.89 -6.06
N PHE A 399 3.67 5.11 -6.32
CA PHE A 399 3.69 5.72 -7.64
C PHE A 399 4.95 6.57 -7.88
N LEU A 400 5.22 6.89 -9.14
CA LEU A 400 6.17 7.92 -9.57
C LEU A 400 5.45 9.00 -10.38
N ASP A 401 5.75 10.25 -10.10
CA ASP A 401 5.35 11.39 -10.92
C ASP A 401 6.52 11.83 -11.79
N GLY A 402 6.30 11.92 -13.10
CA GLY A 402 7.30 12.32 -14.09
C GLY A 402 7.28 11.44 -15.33
N PRO A 403 8.10 11.74 -16.32
CA PRO A 403 8.23 10.89 -17.51
C PRO A 403 8.76 9.50 -17.10
N PRO A 404 8.31 8.41 -17.76
CA PRO A 404 8.81 7.08 -17.47
C PRO A 404 10.33 7.03 -17.61
N PRO A 405 11.04 6.26 -16.78
CA PRO A 405 12.48 6.20 -16.77
C PRO A 405 13.01 5.41 -17.98
N SER A 406 12.94 5.99 -19.17
CA SER A 406 13.65 5.52 -20.34
C SER A 406 15.08 6.08 -20.44
N ALA A 407 15.49 6.86 -19.45
CA ALA A 407 16.80 7.51 -19.35
C ALA A 407 17.20 7.64 -17.86
N PRO A 408 18.49 7.88 -17.53
CA PRO A 408 18.94 8.11 -16.16
C PRO A 408 18.08 9.20 -15.49
N PRO A 409 17.93 9.19 -14.15
CA PRO A 409 16.91 9.94 -13.43
C PRO A 409 16.90 11.39 -13.87
N ALA A 410 15.88 11.77 -14.63
CA ALA A 410 15.65 13.15 -14.98
C ALA A 410 15.33 13.91 -13.68
N GLN A 411 15.97 15.07 -13.50
CA GLN A 411 15.62 15.98 -12.42
C GLN A 411 14.11 16.24 -12.47
N GLY A 412 13.39 15.90 -11.39
CA GLY A 412 11.97 16.15 -11.27
C GLY A 412 11.07 14.92 -11.08
N ILE A 413 11.60 13.69 -11.16
CA ILE A 413 10.82 12.50 -10.79
C ILE A 413 10.67 12.47 -9.28
N ARG A 414 9.43 12.33 -8.81
CA ARG A 414 9.10 12.20 -7.38
C ARG A 414 8.44 10.87 -7.13
N GLY A 415 8.89 10.16 -6.10
CA GLY A 415 8.18 9.00 -5.58
C GLY A 415 7.07 9.43 -4.63
N GLY A 416 6.02 8.64 -4.55
CA GLY A 416 4.95 8.85 -3.61
C GLY A 416 4.16 7.58 -3.32
N ILE A 417 3.33 7.65 -2.29
CA ILE A 417 2.46 6.57 -1.85
C ILE A 417 1.05 7.13 -1.68
N ASP A 418 0.10 6.59 -2.40
CA ASP A 418 -1.32 6.82 -2.17
C ASP A 418 -1.80 5.90 -1.04
N ILE A 419 -2.36 6.48 0.00
CA ILE A 419 -2.98 5.76 1.11
C ILE A 419 -4.47 5.76 0.85
N ARG A 420 -5.00 4.58 0.55
CA ARG A 420 -6.39 4.38 0.15
C ARG A 420 -7.15 3.57 1.18
N ASP A 421 -8.43 3.82 1.30
CA ASP A 421 -9.33 2.93 2.00
C ASP A 421 -9.39 1.59 1.24
N ALA A 422 -9.08 0.48 1.91
CA ALA A 422 -8.96 -0.82 1.25
C ALA A 422 -10.31 -1.35 0.73
N HIS A 423 -11.42 -1.00 1.38
CA HIS A 423 -12.74 -1.47 1.00
C HIS A 423 -13.36 -0.68 -0.15
N SER A 424 -13.20 0.63 -0.16
CA SER A 424 -13.81 1.51 -1.16
C SER A 424 -12.84 1.96 -2.26
N GLY A 425 -11.55 1.74 -2.09
CA GLY A 425 -10.49 2.24 -2.97
C GLY A 425 -10.27 3.76 -2.90
N ARG A 426 -11.05 4.46 -2.09
CA ARG A 426 -11.01 5.92 -2.00
C ARG A 426 -9.66 6.40 -1.48
N LEU A 427 -9.05 7.37 -2.17
CA LEU A 427 -7.86 8.05 -1.70
C LEU A 427 -8.16 8.77 -0.38
N ARG A 428 -7.37 8.49 0.65
CA ARG A 428 -7.48 9.10 1.98
C ARG A 428 -6.37 10.10 2.23
N LEU A 429 -5.18 9.76 1.75
CA LEU A 429 -3.98 10.56 1.94
C LEU A 429 -2.98 10.24 0.83
N ARG A 430 -2.16 11.22 0.46
CA ARG A 430 -1.00 11.05 -0.42
C ARG A 430 0.25 11.50 0.30
N SER A 431 1.29 10.70 0.26
CA SER A 431 2.59 11.01 0.83
C SER A 431 3.65 11.01 -0.27
N TYR A 432 4.46 12.06 -0.33
CA TYR A 432 5.63 12.08 -1.22
C TYR A 432 6.88 11.65 -0.47
N LEU A 433 7.74 10.95 -1.19
CA LEU A 433 9.04 10.52 -0.70
C LEU A 433 10.09 11.62 -0.92
N PRO A 434 11.13 11.68 -0.09
CA PRO A 434 12.26 12.60 -0.31
C PRO A 434 13.02 12.30 -1.59
N GLU A 435 12.98 11.05 -2.06
CA GLU A 435 13.57 10.59 -3.30
C GLU A 435 12.70 9.50 -3.96
N PRO A 436 12.85 9.23 -5.27
CA PRO A 436 12.05 8.23 -5.95
C PRO A 436 12.36 6.80 -5.50
N PHE A 437 11.41 5.88 -5.74
CA PHE A 437 11.64 4.45 -5.54
C PHE A 437 12.84 3.96 -6.37
N ALA A 438 13.55 2.97 -5.85
CA ALA A 438 14.58 2.25 -6.57
C ALA A 438 13.92 1.44 -7.69
N MET A 439 13.91 1.99 -8.91
CA MET A 439 13.39 1.28 -10.10
C MET A 439 14.42 0.24 -10.51
N LEU A 440 14.24 -0.98 -10.05
CA LEU A 440 15.00 -2.11 -10.53
C LEU A 440 14.38 -2.59 -11.86
N SER A 441 15.22 -2.98 -12.81
CA SER A 441 14.74 -3.77 -13.94
C SER A 441 14.07 -5.04 -13.40
N ALA A 442 12.99 -5.48 -14.04
CA ALA A 442 12.44 -6.80 -13.73
C ALA A 442 13.55 -7.86 -13.80
N ASP A 443 13.51 -8.80 -12.89
CA ASP A 443 14.39 -9.96 -12.98
C ASP A 443 14.12 -10.76 -14.26
N VAL A 444 15.02 -11.67 -14.62
CA VAL A 444 14.89 -12.51 -15.81
C VAL A 444 13.57 -13.31 -15.85
N ASP A 445 12.94 -13.51 -14.71
CA ASP A 445 11.63 -14.15 -14.56
C ASP A 445 10.45 -13.19 -14.63
N GLY A 446 10.69 -11.91 -14.88
CA GLY A 446 9.65 -10.87 -14.94
C GLY A 446 9.11 -10.43 -13.57
N LEU A 447 9.64 -10.96 -12.47
CA LEU A 447 9.24 -10.58 -11.13
C LEU A 447 9.95 -9.30 -10.69
N HIS A 448 9.21 -8.44 -10.04
CA HIS A 448 9.75 -7.28 -9.33
C HIS A 448 9.95 -7.62 -7.86
N GLY A 449 10.87 -6.92 -7.21
CA GLY A 449 11.07 -7.03 -5.77
C GLY A 449 9.91 -6.40 -4.98
N ASN A 450 9.85 -6.70 -3.68
CA ASN A 450 8.99 -5.99 -2.75
C ASN A 450 9.69 -4.70 -2.31
N PHE A 451 9.19 -3.54 -2.77
CA PHE A 451 9.79 -2.22 -2.51
C PHE A 451 9.18 -1.50 -1.31
N LEU A 452 8.09 -2.02 -0.76
CA LEU A 452 7.31 -1.37 0.28
C LEU A 452 6.83 -2.39 1.30
N THR A 453 7.03 -2.09 2.59
CA THR A 453 6.44 -2.86 3.69
C THR A 453 6.03 -1.92 4.83
N THR A 454 5.25 -2.43 5.79
CA THR A 454 4.81 -1.70 6.97
C THR A 454 5.38 -2.32 8.24
N ASP A 455 5.36 -1.57 9.33
CA ASP A 455 5.49 -2.17 10.64
C ASP A 455 4.18 -2.87 11.07
N GLU A 456 4.22 -3.54 12.20
CA GLU A 456 3.10 -4.31 12.78
C GLU A 456 1.88 -3.48 13.17
N ASN A 457 2.05 -2.16 13.30
CA ASN A 457 0.98 -1.23 13.65
C ASN A 457 0.50 -0.40 12.44
N GLY A 458 1.21 -0.45 11.31
CA GLY A 458 0.95 0.38 10.15
C GLY A 458 1.33 1.85 10.33
N GLU A 459 2.09 2.18 11.40
CA GLU A 459 2.54 3.55 11.71
C GLU A 459 3.77 3.95 10.92
N TYR A 460 4.58 2.96 10.50
CA TYR A 460 5.78 3.15 9.70
C TYR A 460 5.66 2.45 8.36
N LEU A 461 6.09 3.15 7.32
CA LEU A 461 6.32 2.58 6.00
C LEU A 461 7.83 2.55 5.73
N PHE A 462 8.28 1.45 5.17
CA PHE A 462 9.65 1.23 4.75
C PHE A 462 9.67 1.06 3.24
N ALA A 463 10.39 1.95 2.55
CA ALA A 463 10.44 1.98 1.10
C ALA A 463 11.89 1.86 0.60
N LEU A 464 12.11 1.02 -0.41
CA LEU A 464 13.37 1.01 -1.15
C LEU A 464 13.39 2.21 -2.11
N THR A 465 14.32 3.11 -1.88
CA THR A 465 14.50 4.32 -2.68
C THR A 465 15.89 4.35 -3.31
N THR A 466 16.16 5.32 -4.15
CA THR A 466 17.39 5.36 -4.97
C THR A 466 18.68 5.33 -4.16
N SER A 467 18.69 5.87 -2.95
CA SER A 467 19.89 5.89 -2.08
C SER A 467 19.91 4.75 -1.06
N GLY A 468 18.82 4.02 -0.85
CA GLY A 468 18.74 2.96 0.15
C GLY A 468 17.34 2.81 0.75
N LEU A 469 17.22 2.82 2.08
CA LEU A 469 15.98 2.67 2.80
C LEU A 469 15.41 4.03 3.20
N THR A 470 14.19 4.34 2.77
CA THR A 470 13.43 5.48 3.30
C THR A 470 12.40 4.99 4.31
N VAL A 471 12.45 5.56 5.51
CA VAL A 471 11.49 5.32 6.59
C VAL A 471 10.54 6.51 6.66
N ILE A 472 9.24 6.24 6.62
CA ILE A 472 8.18 7.24 6.70
C ILE A 472 7.37 6.95 7.94
N GLN A 473 7.30 7.89 8.87
CA GLN A 473 6.40 7.81 10.01
C GLN A 473 5.08 8.50 9.69
N LEU A 474 3.98 7.78 9.78
CA LEU A 474 2.65 8.34 9.55
C LEU A 474 2.08 8.90 10.86
N ALA A 475 2.14 10.21 11.01
CA ALA A 475 1.75 10.89 12.27
C ALA A 475 0.27 10.80 12.61
N SER A 476 -0.57 10.70 11.61
CA SER A 476 -2.00 10.50 11.78
C SER A 476 -2.51 9.56 10.71
N MET A 477 -2.84 8.37 11.14
CA MET A 477 -3.48 7.40 10.27
C MET A 477 -4.91 7.83 9.98
N PRO A 478 -5.36 7.79 8.71
CA PRO A 478 -6.77 7.96 8.40
C PRO A 478 -7.64 6.95 9.15
N LEU A 479 -8.82 7.40 9.57
CA LEU A 479 -9.81 6.49 10.14
C LEU A 479 -10.22 5.45 9.09
N GLY A 480 -10.04 4.17 9.39
CA GLY A 480 -10.37 3.05 8.50
C GLY A 480 -10.94 1.86 9.25
N ILE A 481 -11.79 1.08 8.58
CA ILE A 481 -12.29 -0.20 9.08
C ILE A 481 -11.57 -1.29 8.31
N GLY A 482 -10.94 -2.23 8.99
CA GLY A 482 -10.33 -3.42 8.40
C GLY A 482 -11.25 -4.62 8.51
N SER A 483 -11.27 -5.28 9.65
CA SER A 483 -12.06 -6.48 9.89
C SER A 483 -12.87 -6.41 11.19
N LEU A 484 -13.91 -7.26 11.24
CA LEU A 484 -14.74 -7.48 12.43
C LEU A 484 -14.66 -8.95 12.82
N SER A 485 -14.42 -9.23 14.10
CA SER A 485 -14.38 -10.59 14.62
C SER A 485 -15.14 -10.73 15.95
N PRO A 486 -16.20 -11.54 15.99
CA PRO A 486 -16.87 -12.22 14.88
C PRO A 486 -17.64 -11.25 13.97
N ALA A 487 -17.74 -11.58 12.66
CA ALA A 487 -18.49 -10.80 11.67
C ALA A 487 -19.99 -11.18 11.61
N SER A 488 -20.45 -12.04 12.49
CA SER A 488 -21.87 -12.42 12.61
C SER A 488 -22.26 -12.73 14.04
N GLY A 489 -23.55 -12.64 14.36
CA GLY A 489 -24.05 -12.97 15.69
C GLY A 489 -25.54 -12.71 15.84
N ALA A 490 -26.07 -12.93 17.04
CA ALA A 490 -27.50 -12.85 17.32
C ALA A 490 -28.05 -11.42 17.10
N ALA A 491 -29.18 -11.31 16.42
CA ALA A 491 -29.91 -10.05 16.21
C ALA A 491 -30.39 -9.42 17.54
N ALA A 492 -30.55 -10.22 18.59
CA ALA A 492 -30.89 -9.73 19.93
C ALA A 492 -29.82 -8.80 20.54
N GLY A 493 -28.63 -8.74 19.93
CA GLY A 493 -27.52 -7.92 20.40
C GLY A 493 -26.76 -8.53 21.58
N GLY A 494 -25.87 -7.73 22.18
CA GLY A 494 -25.06 -8.11 23.33
C GLY A 494 -23.78 -8.90 23.01
N ALA A 495 -23.52 -9.20 21.75
CA ALA A 495 -22.25 -9.82 21.33
C ALA A 495 -21.08 -8.84 21.42
N SER A 496 -19.95 -9.31 21.92
CA SER A 496 -18.70 -8.55 21.90
C SER A 496 -17.97 -8.80 20.57
N ILE A 497 -17.65 -7.74 19.87
CA ILE A 497 -16.96 -7.77 18.58
C ILE A 497 -15.66 -6.99 18.71
N THR A 498 -14.58 -7.54 18.20
CA THR A 498 -13.33 -6.81 17.95
C THR A 498 -13.39 -6.19 16.57
N ILE A 499 -13.20 -4.88 16.49
CA ILE A 499 -13.02 -4.15 15.24
C ILE A 499 -11.52 -3.86 15.07
N ARG A 500 -10.94 -4.35 14.00
CA ARG A 500 -9.60 -3.99 13.57
C ARG A 500 -9.69 -2.87 12.54
N GLY A 501 -8.79 -1.90 12.62
CA GLY A 501 -8.83 -0.75 11.73
C GLY A 501 -7.61 0.14 11.86
N SER A 502 -7.77 1.41 11.56
CA SER A 502 -6.72 2.42 11.65
C SER A 502 -7.27 3.76 12.13
N GLY A 503 -6.42 4.58 12.73
CA GLY A 503 -6.77 5.95 13.10
C GLY A 503 -7.85 6.08 14.16
N PHE A 504 -8.09 5.05 14.97
CA PHE A 504 -9.06 5.12 16.07
C PHE A 504 -8.57 6.07 17.17
N GLN A 505 -9.51 6.81 17.74
CA GLN A 505 -9.29 7.71 18.86
C GLN A 505 -10.09 7.25 20.07
N SER A 506 -9.69 7.66 21.27
CA SER A 506 -10.34 7.24 22.53
C SER A 506 -11.84 7.60 22.61
N SER A 507 -12.28 8.55 21.78
CA SER A 507 -13.68 8.98 21.69
C SER A 507 -14.35 8.59 20.36
N THR A 508 -13.79 7.65 19.61
CA THR A 508 -14.40 7.11 18.40
C THR A 508 -15.77 6.51 18.73
N LYS A 509 -16.77 6.86 17.95
CA LYS A 509 -18.14 6.37 18.07
C LYS A 509 -18.45 5.36 16.99
N ALA A 510 -19.34 4.40 17.30
CA ALA A 510 -19.83 3.41 16.34
C ALA A 510 -21.35 3.44 16.22
N THR A 511 -21.83 3.24 15.01
CA THR A 511 -23.22 2.99 14.67
C THR A 511 -23.29 1.69 13.86
N LEU A 512 -24.05 0.70 14.32
CA LEU A 512 -24.25 -0.58 13.64
C LEU A 512 -25.73 -0.75 13.28
N GLY A 513 -26.02 -0.95 11.99
CA GLY A 513 -27.39 -1.05 11.52
C GLY A 513 -28.26 0.18 11.84
N GLY A 514 -27.66 1.38 11.79
CA GLY A 514 -28.32 2.63 12.13
C GLY A 514 -28.52 2.87 13.64
N LYS A 515 -28.02 1.99 14.52
CA LYS A 515 -28.14 2.11 15.97
C LYS A 515 -26.78 2.37 16.62
N SER A 516 -26.75 3.28 17.60
CA SER A 516 -25.54 3.53 18.38
C SER A 516 -25.09 2.28 19.11
N ALA A 517 -23.82 1.95 19.03
CA ALA A 517 -23.19 0.83 19.70
C ALA A 517 -22.20 1.33 20.77
N ASN A 518 -22.08 0.56 21.87
CA ASN A 518 -21.08 0.85 22.88
C ASN A 518 -19.71 0.40 22.40
N VAL A 519 -18.74 1.31 22.47
CA VAL A 519 -17.37 1.07 22.02
C VAL A 519 -16.40 1.29 23.17
N THR A 520 -15.42 0.42 23.27
CA THR A 520 -14.27 0.56 24.16
C THR A 520 -13.01 0.66 23.33
N PHE A 521 -12.30 1.77 23.43
CA PHE A 521 -11.02 2.01 22.79
C PHE A 521 -9.94 1.14 23.46
N LYS A 522 -9.16 0.42 22.67
CA LYS A 522 -7.98 -0.32 23.11
C LYS A 522 -6.70 0.37 22.69
N ASP A 523 -6.57 0.62 21.41
CA ASP A 523 -5.45 1.32 20.75
C ASP A 523 -5.91 1.93 19.41
N ALA A 524 -5.00 2.56 18.68
CA ALA A 524 -5.32 3.22 17.42
C ALA A 524 -5.80 2.25 16.30
N ASN A 525 -5.63 0.94 16.49
CA ASN A 525 -5.96 -0.09 15.52
C ASN A 525 -7.03 -1.07 16.03
N THR A 526 -7.48 -0.92 17.29
CA THR A 526 -8.38 -1.89 17.91
C THR A 526 -9.47 -1.22 18.74
N LEU A 527 -10.73 -1.54 18.41
CA LEU A 527 -11.89 -1.22 19.23
C LEU A 527 -12.61 -2.51 19.65
N LEU A 528 -13.17 -2.51 20.85
CA LEU A 528 -14.17 -3.51 21.24
C LEU A 528 -15.54 -2.88 21.17
N MET A 529 -16.50 -3.53 20.52
CA MET A 529 -17.88 -3.06 20.36
C MET A 529 -18.85 -4.10 20.90
N THR A 530 -19.87 -3.63 21.63
CA THR A 530 -21.03 -4.48 21.99
C THR A 530 -22.15 -4.21 20.99
N THR A 531 -22.66 -5.26 20.35
CA THR A 531 -23.72 -5.13 19.34
C THR A 531 -25.02 -4.65 19.98
N PRO A 532 -25.71 -3.66 19.39
CA PRO A 532 -27.07 -3.31 19.76
C PRO A 532 -28.06 -4.36 19.26
N VAL A 533 -29.31 -4.27 19.67
CA VAL A 533 -30.40 -5.07 19.06
C VAL A 533 -30.57 -4.65 17.61
N LEU A 534 -30.50 -5.60 16.67
CA LEU A 534 -30.48 -5.38 15.22
C LEU A 534 -31.68 -6.04 14.54
N SER A 535 -31.94 -5.65 13.32
CA SER A 535 -32.76 -6.45 12.40
C SER A 535 -31.93 -7.60 11.84
N ALA A 536 -32.52 -8.75 11.56
CA ALA A 536 -31.80 -9.85 10.89
C ALA A 536 -31.28 -9.43 9.51
N GLY A 537 -30.12 -9.96 9.13
CA GLY A 537 -29.47 -9.70 7.86
C GLY A 537 -28.20 -8.85 7.97
N PRO A 538 -27.64 -8.42 6.81
CA PRO A 538 -26.40 -7.64 6.78
C PRO A 538 -26.61 -6.23 7.36
N GLN A 539 -25.63 -5.78 8.14
CA GLN A 539 -25.66 -4.50 8.84
C GLN A 539 -24.45 -3.66 8.45
N GLN A 540 -24.68 -2.38 8.18
CA GLN A 540 -23.63 -1.40 7.96
C GLN A 540 -23.02 -0.97 9.29
N LEU A 541 -21.69 -0.88 9.34
CA LEU A 541 -20.94 -0.23 10.42
C LEU A 541 -20.51 1.18 9.98
N ILE A 542 -20.72 2.16 10.83
CA ILE A 542 -20.18 3.52 10.67
C ILE A 542 -19.35 3.84 11.91
N LEU A 543 -18.11 4.28 11.70
CA LEU A 543 -17.26 4.82 12.74
C LEU A 543 -17.06 6.32 12.51
N SER A 544 -16.97 7.08 13.59
CA SER A 544 -16.74 8.53 13.55
C SER A 544 -15.82 8.95 14.66
N ASN A 545 -14.76 9.66 14.30
CA ASN A 545 -13.83 10.29 15.24
C ASN A 545 -14.37 11.66 15.73
N PRO A 546 -13.91 12.14 16.89
CA PRO A 546 -14.33 13.46 17.42
C PRO A 546 -13.91 14.63 16.54
N ASP A 547 -12.92 14.46 15.69
CA ASP A 547 -12.47 15.47 14.72
C ASP A 547 -13.40 15.61 13.49
N GLY A 548 -14.44 14.76 13.42
CA GLY A 548 -15.43 14.74 12.34
C GLY A 548 -15.09 13.79 11.20
N GLU A 549 -13.95 13.09 11.24
CA GLU A 549 -13.66 12.05 10.27
C GLU A 549 -14.62 10.87 10.48
N SER A 550 -15.13 10.32 9.37
CA SER A 550 -16.09 9.20 9.39
C SER A 550 -15.81 8.21 8.27
N VAL A 551 -16.04 6.93 8.55
CA VAL A 551 -15.92 5.84 7.59
C VAL A 551 -17.07 4.86 7.76
N SER A 552 -17.49 4.22 6.68
CA SER A 552 -18.53 3.21 6.70
C SER A 552 -18.09 1.95 5.97
N LEU A 553 -18.56 0.82 6.46
CA LEU A 553 -18.42 -0.49 5.82
C LEU A 553 -19.80 -1.13 5.71
N ASP A 554 -20.24 -1.36 4.47
CA ASP A 554 -21.51 -2.01 4.19
C ASP A 554 -21.41 -3.51 4.48
N ALA A 555 -22.51 -4.10 4.94
CA ALA A 555 -22.59 -5.52 5.29
C ALA A 555 -21.46 -6.00 6.23
N ALA A 556 -20.94 -5.10 7.07
CA ALA A 556 -19.83 -5.36 7.98
C ALA A 556 -20.14 -6.46 9.01
N PHE A 557 -21.41 -6.64 9.35
CA PHE A 557 -21.87 -7.63 10.32
C PHE A 557 -23.17 -8.28 9.85
N VAL A 558 -23.31 -9.60 10.04
CA VAL A 558 -24.54 -10.33 9.73
C VAL A 558 -25.29 -10.69 11.02
N ALA A 559 -26.40 -10.02 11.27
CA ALA A 559 -27.29 -10.33 12.38
C ALA A 559 -28.17 -11.55 12.04
N GLN A 560 -28.19 -12.56 12.92
CA GLN A 560 -28.90 -13.85 12.75
C GLN A 560 -30.04 -14.01 13.73
#